data_e1e76627c9d853b25a6dfd8654e84324
#
_entry.id   e1e76627c9d853b25a6dfd8654e84324
#
_cell.length_a   1.000
_cell.length_b   1.000
_cell.length_c   1.000
_cell.angle_alpha   90.00
_cell.angle_beta   90.00
_cell.angle_gamma   90.00
#
_symmetry.space_group_name_H-M   'P 1'
#
loop_
_entity.id
_entity.type
_entity.pdbx_description
1 polymer ?
#
loop_
_entity_poly.entity_id
_entity_poly.type
_entity_poly.pdbx_seq_one_letter_code
_entity_poly.pdbx_strand_id
1 'polypeptide(L)'
;MKHKHLYITAFFATALFASCSDYLDELPDNRTELTTEESVTRILVSAYPTTTSCEIGELHSDNIDENSNLYTYLFRLNEHMYHWRQTTEEDQDSPHALWIDCYNSIASANQALKAIERM
;
A
#
# COMPACT_ATOMS: atom_id res chain seq x y z
N MET A 1 -53.02 -33.35 8.64
CA MET A 1 -52.59 -32.11 7.95
C MET A 1 -51.41 -31.37 8.64
N LYS A 2 -51.18 -31.57 9.94
CA LYS A 2 -50.13 -30.86 10.72
C LYS A 2 -48.65 -31.21 10.26
N HIS A 3 -48.42 -32.40 9.75
CA HIS A 3 -47.05 -32.79 9.38
C HIS A 3 -46.58 -32.25 8.01
N LYS A 4 -47.49 -31.92 7.11
CA LYS A 4 -47.13 -31.34 5.80
C LYS A 4 -46.49 -29.97 5.93
N HIS A 5 -46.95 -29.18 6.86
CA HIS A 5 -46.36 -27.84 7.11
C HIS A 5 -44.97 -27.94 7.76
N LEU A 6 -44.72 -28.96 8.57
CA LEU A 6 -43.42 -29.19 9.21
C LEU A 6 -42.34 -29.53 8.17
N TYR A 7 -42.67 -30.36 7.16
CA TYR A 7 -41.71 -30.69 6.09
C TYR A 7 -41.46 -29.50 5.16
N ILE A 8 -42.44 -28.64 4.92
CA ILE A 8 -42.28 -27.44 4.09
C ILE A 8 -41.41 -26.43 4.80
N THR A 9 -41.59 -26.21 6.11
CA THR A 9 -40.74 -25.32 6.89
C THR A 9 -39.31 -25.85 7.04
N ALA A 10 -39.11 -27.14 7.21
CA ALA A 10 -37.80 -27.77 7.26
C ALA A 10 -37.05 -27.62 5.93
N PHE A 11 -37.74 -27.84 4.79
CA PHE A 11 -37.16 -27.68 3.45
C PHE A 11 -36.77 -26.23 3.15
N PHE A 12 -37.59 -25.24 3.58
CA PHE A 12 -37.28 -23.83 3.41
C PHE A 12 -36.12 -23.38 4.31
N ALA A 13 -36.00 -23.94 5.51
CA ALA A 13 -34.89 -23.66 6.42
C ALA A 13 -33.54 -24.18 5.88
N THR A 14 -33.52 -25.36 5.25
CA THR A 14 -32.29 -25.90 4.65
C THR A 14 -31.85 -25.17 3.38
N ALA A 15 -32.79 -24.62 2.60
CA ALA A 15 -32.47 -23.82 1.42
C ALA A 15 -31.79 -22.48 1.75
N LEU A 16 -32.00 -21.93 2.96
CA LEU A 16 -31.37 -20.67 3.39
C LEU A 16 -29.90 -20.84 3.77
N PHE A 17 -29.41 -22.03 4.05
CA PHE A 17 -28.02 -22.30 4.38
C PHE A 17 -27.12 -22.56 3.15
N ALA A 18 -27.69 -22.77 1.97
CA ALA A 18 -26.92 -23.06 0.76
C ALA A 18 -26.45 -21.86 -0.04
N SER A 19 -26.78 -20.63 0.40
CA SER A 19 -26.65 -19.41 -0.41
C SER A 19 -25.36 -18.59 -0.22
N CYS A 20 -24.42 -19.00 0.60
CA CYS A 20 -23.31 -18.11 0.97
C CYS A 20 -21.89 -18.60 0.65
N SER A 21 -21.70 -19.69 -0.07
CA SER A 21 -20.33 -20.16 -0.35
C SER A 21 -19.61 -19.34 -1.43
N ASP A 22 -20.31 -18.90 -2.44
CA ASP A 22 -19.71 -18.25 -3.63
C ASP A 22 -19.25 -16.79 -3.35
N TYR A 23 -19.92 -16.12 -2.42
CA TYR A 23 -19.58 -14.72 -2.08
C TYR A 23 -18.29 -14.58 -1.26
N LEU A 24 -17.90 -15.63 -0.56
CA LEU A 24 -16.67 -15.62 0.26
C LEU A 24 -15.43 -16.10 -0.50
N ASP A 25 -15.62 -16.71 -1.66
CA ASP A 25 -14.54 -17.18 -2.54
C ASP A 25 -14.07 -16.08 -3.51
N GLU A 26 -14.84 -15.00 -3.69
CA GLU A 26 -14.35 -13.81 -4.38
C GLU A 26 -13.42 -13.02 -3.45
N LEU A 27 -12.21 -12.76 -3.92
CA LEU A 27 -11.29 -11.86 -3.24
C LEU A 27 -11.98 -10.51 -3.00
N PRO A 28 -11.99 -9.96 -1.77
CA PRO A 28 -12.75 -8.77 -1.40
C PRO A 28 -12.31 -7.48 -2.10
N ASP A 29 -11.32 -7.56 -2.94
CA ASP A 29 -10.78 -6.48 -3.76
C ASP A 29 -10.65 -6.93 -5.22
N ASN A 30 -10.84 -6.01 -6.17
CA ASN A 30 -10.43 -6.14 -7.57
C ASN A 30 -8.90 -6.30 -7.72
N ARG A 31 -8.26 -7.02 -6.81
CA ARG A 31 -6.84 -7.36 -6.92
C ARG A 31 -6.70 -8.30 -8.10
N THR A 32 -6.11 -7.81 -9.15
CA THR A 32 -5.73 -8.62 -10.30
C THR A 32 -4.88 -9.78 -9.78
N GLU A 33 -5.36 -11.02 -9.94
CA GLU A 33 -4.54 -12.18 -9.64
C GLU A 33 -3.28 -12.13 -10.50
N LEU A 34 -2.13 -12.25 -9.85
CA LEU A 34 -0.83 -12.25 -10.53
C LEU A 34 -0.58 -13.67 -11.08
N THR A 35 -1.32 -14.05 -12.12
CA THR A 35 -1.25 -15.38 -12.74
C THR A 35 -0.48 -15.39 -14.05
N THR A 36 -0.06 -14.24 -14.54
CA THR A 36 0.65 -14.11 -15.81
C THR A 36 1.96 -13.34 -15.64
N GLU A 37 2.95 -13.65 -16.45
CA GLU A 37 4.24 -12.94 -16.49
C GLU A 37 4.04 -11.43 -16.71
N GLU A 38 3.05 -11.05 -17.53
CA GLU A 38 2.73 -9.64 -17.75
C GLU A 38 2.21 -8.96 -16.49
N SER A 39 1.36 -9.61 -15.70
CA SER A 39 0.84 -9.06 -14.45
C SER A 39 1.95 -8.91 -13.39
N VAL A 40 2.87 -9.87 -13.33
CA VAL A 40 4.06 -9.79 -12.47
C VAL A 40 4.99 -8.65 -12.90
N THR A 41 5.22 -8.50 -14.21
CA THR A 41 6.03 -7.40 -14.73
C THR A 41 5.43 -6.04 -14.39
N ARG A 42 4.12 -5.88 -14.50
CA ARG A 42 3.43 -4.63 -14.14
C ARG A 42 3.61 -4.27 -12.66
N ILE A 43 3.49 -5.23 -11.75
CA ILE A 43 3.69 -4.96 -10.32
C ILE A 43 5.15 -4.63 -10.01
N LEU A 44 6.11 -5.24 -10.69
CA LEU A 44 7.54 -4.91 -10.55
C LEU A 44 7.84 -3.50 -11.04
N VAL A 45 7.21 -3.05 -12.12
CA VAL A 45 7.35 -1.66 -12.58
C VAL A 45 6.82 -0.68 -11.52
N SER A 46 5.73 -1.02 -10.82
CA SER A 46 5.21 -0.19 -9.73
C SER A 46 6.02 -0.27 -8.42
N ALA A 47 7.00 -1.18 -8.36
CA ALA A 47 7.86 -1.34 -7.18
C ALA A 47 9.01 -0.32 -7.11
N TYR A 48 9.18 0.54 -8.10
CA TYR A 48 10.18 1.60 -8.04
C TYR A 48 9.67 2.75 -7.16
N PRO A 49 10.44 3.18 -6.14
CA PRO A 49 10.07 4.34 -5.33
C PRO A 49 10.06 5.60 -6.18
N THR A 50 9.14 6.50 -5.92
CA THR A 50 9.02 7.81 -6.58
C THR A 50 9.79 8.89 -5.83
N THR A 51 9.96 8.72 -4.53
CA THR A 51 10.70 9.63 -3.65
C THR A 51 12.18 9.29 -3.66
N THR A 52 13.02 10.31 -3.74
CA THR A 52 14.49 10.16 -3.72
C THR A 52 15.07 10.46 -2.34
N SER A 53 16.02 9.64 -1.90
CA SER A 53 16.78 9.89 -0.67
C SER A 53 17.89 10.94 -0.84
N CYS A 54 18.20 11.34 -2.07
CA CYS A 54 19.33 12.25 -2.35
C CYS A 54 19.13 13.61 -1.71
N GLU A 55 17.95 14.21 -1.85
CA GLU A 55 17.65 15.51 -1.26
C GLU A 55 17.69 15.48 0.27
N ILE A 56 17.10 14.44 0.86
CA ILE A 56 17.12 14.23 2.31
C ILE A 56 18.57 14.07 2.81
N GLY A 57 19.39 13.31 2.07
CA GLY A 57 20.79 13.11 2.40
C GLY A 57 21.62 14.40 2.32
N GLU A 58 21.40 15.22 1.28
CA GLU A 58 22.08 16.50 1.14
C GLU A 58 21.67 17.50 2.21
N LEU A 59 20.39 17.57 2.57
CA LEU A 59 19.91 18.45 3.64
C LEU A 59 20.48 18.11 5.03
N HIS A 60 20.87 16.85 5.25
CA HIS A 60 21.53 16.39 6.48
C HIS A 60 23.06 16.38 6.39
N SER A 61 23.62 16.88 5.30
CA SER A 61 25.08 16.92 5.08
C SER A 61 25.68 18.31 5.33
N ASP A 62 27.00 18.36 5.38
CA ASP A 62 27.75 19.62 5.46
C ASP A 62 27.89 20.32 4.09
N ASN A 63 27.27 19.80 3.04
CA ASN A 63 27.40 20.33 1.68
C ASN A 63 26.47 21.51 1.41
N ILE A 64 25.49 21.74 2.26
CA ILE A 64 24.49 22.81 2.12
C ILE A 64 24.66 23.78 3.27
N ASP A 65 24.60 25.07 2.96
CA ASP A 65 24.63 26.17 3.95
C ASP A 65 23.35 27.00 3.86
N GLU A 66 22.86 27.43 5.02
CA GLU A 66 21.69 28.28 5.14
C GLU A 66 22.10 29.73 4.81
N ASN A 67 21.63 30.23 3.69
CA ASN A 67 21.95 31.57 3.21
C ASN A 67 21.21 32.69 3.97
N SER A 68 20.98 32.56 5.25
CA SER A 68 20.45 33.58 6.19
C SER A 68 19.22 34.38 5.72
N ASN A 69 18.59 34.05 4.62
CA ASN A 69 17.48 34.78 4.04
C ASN A 69 16.14 34.10 4.36
N LEU A 70 15.33 34.81 5.00
CA LEU A 70 13.85 34.86 5.19
C LEU A 70 12.91 33.85 4.46
N TYR A 71 13.43 32.90 3.73
CA TYR A 71 12.64 31.84 3.06
C TYR A 71 12.27 30.66 3.96
N THR A 72 12.71 30.69 5.18
CA THR A 72 12.51 29.68 6.23
C THR A 72 11.04 29.27 6.42
N TYR A 73 10.11 30.16 6.13
CA TYR A 73 8.69 29.87 6.33
C TYR A 73 8.01 29.09 5.19
N LEU A 74 8.59 29.09 4.00
CA LEU A 74 8.02 28.40 2.84
C LEU A 74 8.40 26.91 2.79
N PHE A 75 9.51 26.53 3.43
CA PHE A 75 10.07 25.19 3.39
C PHE A 75 10.42 24.68 4.79
N ARG A 76 9.42 24.66 5.67
CA ARG A 76 9.59 24.18 7.05
C ARG A 76 10.21 22.78 7.12
N LEU A 77 9.85 21.89 6.22
CA LEU A 77 10.40 20.54 6.12
C LEU A 77 11.93 20.60 5.96
N ASN A 78 12.42 21.38 4.99
CA ASN A 78 13.85 21.52 4.72
C ASN A 78 14.60 22.15 5.89
N GLU A 79 14.02 23.17 6.53
CA GLU A 79 14.57 23.77 7.75
C GLU A 79 14.71 22.73 8.87
N HIS A 80 13.67 21.95 9.10
CA HIS A 80 13.71 20.92 10.14
C HIS A 80 14.74 19.84 9.84
N MET A 81 14.84 19.39 8.58
CA MET A 81 15.84 18.41 8.17
C MET A 81 17.26 18.98 8.30
N TYR A 82 17.51 20.20 7.82
CA TYR A 82 18.82 20.85 7.92
C TYR A 82 19.29 20.98 9.38
N HIS A 83 18.38 21.35 10.28
CA HIS A 83 18.70 21.47 11.72
C HIS A 83 18.54 20.18 12.53
N TRP A 84 18.35 19.03 11.89
CA TRP A 84 18.17 17.74 12.56
C TRP A 84 17.00 17.74 13.56
N ARG A 85 15.96 18.52 13.27
CA ARG A 85 14.74 18.57 14.07
C ARG A 85 13.74 17.49 13.63
N GLN A 86 12.84 17.14 14.52
CA GLN A 86 11.76 16.23 14.17
C GLN A 86 10.86 16.87 13.10
N THR A 87 10.65 16.16 11.99
CA THR A 87 9.71 16.53 10.94
C THR A 87 8.35 15.92 11.23
N THR A 88 7.29 16.69 11.00
CA THR A 88 5.89 16.27 11.13
C THR A 88 5.16 16.38 9.80
N GLU A 89 5.82 16.92 8.81
CA GLU A 89 5.32 17.09 7.45
C GLU A 89 5.31 15.72 6.73
N GLU A 90 4.20 15.44 6.04
CA GLU A 90 3.99 14.21 5.25
C GLU A 90 4.04 14.49 3.75
N ASP A 91 4.68 15.58 3.37
CA ASP A 91 4.84 16.00 1.97
C ASP A 91 5.70 15.00 1.18
N GLN A 92 5.63 15.08 -0.15
CA GLN A 92 6.21 14.12 -1.08
C GLN A 92 7.72 13.88 -0.89
N ASP A 93 8.47 14.91 -0.49
CA ASP A 93 9.93 14.85 -0.30
C ASP A 93 10.32 14.68 1.18
N SER A 94 9.37 14.28 2.03
CA SER A 94 9.61 14.06 3.45
C SER A 94 10.22 12.69 3.74
N PRO A 95 10.91 12.53 4.89
CA PRO A 95 11.34 11.21 5.37
C PRO A 95 10.17 10.22 5.51
N HIS A 96 8.97 10.71 5.83
CA HIS A 96 7.75 9.90 5.88
C HIS A 96 7.40 9.32 4.50
N ALA A 97 7.38 10.17 3.46
CA ALA A 97 7.09 9.74 2.09
C ALA A 97 8.13 8.71 1.61
N LEU A 98 9.43 8.95 1.85
CA LEU A 98 10.48 7.99 1.52
C LEU A 98 10.27 6.64 2.21
N TRP A 99 9.90 6.65 3.50
CA TRP A 99 9.59 5.44 4.25
C TRP A 99 8.45 4.66 3.61
N ILE A 100 7.34 5.32 3.32
CA ILE A 100 6.16 4.70 2.67
C ILE A 100 6.54 4.11 1.32
N ASP A 101 7.26 4.84 0.47
CA ASP A 101 7.66 4.38 -0.85
C ASP A 101 8.58 3.14 -0.78
N CYS A 102 9.53 3.13 0.13
CA CYS A 102 10.41 1.97 0.33
C CYS A 102 9.61 0.73 0.73
N TYR A 103 8.67 0.85 1.67
CA TYR A 103 7.85 -0.29 2.10
C TYR A 103 6.85 -0.74 1.05
N ASN A 104 6.28 0.17 0.26
CA ASN A 104 5.44 -0.17 -0.89
C ASN A 104 6.24 -0.94 -1.95
N SER A 105 7.48 -0.53 -2.21
CA SER A 105 8.39 -1.23 -3.12
C SER A 105 8.68 -2.65 -2.65
N ILE A 106 8.98 -2.83 -1.36
CA ILE A 106 9.20 -4.14 -0.74
C ILE A 106 7.94 -5.00 -0.82
N ALA A 107 6.76 -4.42 -0.54
CA ALA A 107 5.49 -5.15 -0.61
C ALA A 107 5.21 -5.64 -2.04
N SER A 108 5.41 -4.79 -3.04
CA SER A 108 5.23 -5.12 -4.46
C SER A 108 6.21 -6.22 -4.91
N ALA A 109 7.48 -6.11 -4.52
CA ALA A 109 8.48 -7.12 -4.82
C ALA A 109 8.15 -8.47 -4.18
N ASN A 110 7.70 -8.50 -2.93
CA ASN A 110 7.28 -9.71 -2.24
C ASN A 110 6.03 -10.34 -2.88
N GLN A 111 5.09 -9.54 -3.38
CA GLN A 111 3.92 -10.04 -4.11
C GLN A 111 4.35 -10.70 -5.43
N ALA A 112 5.27 -10.05 -6.17
CA ALA A 112 5.80 -10.60 -7.41
C ALA A 112 6.52 -11.95 -7.17
N LEU A 113 7.37 -12.04 -6.14
CA LEU A 113 8.05 -13.28 -5.78
C LEU A 113 7.07 -14.42 -5.48
N LYS A 114 6.05 -14.15 -4.66
CA LYS A 114 5.00 -15.14 -4.35
C LYS A 114 4.21 -15.58 -5.58
N ALA A 115 4.01 -14.69 -6.54
CA ALA A 115 3.34 -15.03 -7.79
C ALA A 115 4.20 -15.95 -8.65
N ILE A 116 5.50 -15.63 -8.80
CA ILE A 116 6.45 -16.44 -9.58
C ILE A 116 6.57 -17.86 -8.99
N GLU A 117 6.58 -18.01 -7.67
CA GLU A 117 6.64 -19.33 -7.02
C GLU A 117 5.40 -20.21 -7.29
N ARG A 118 4.29 -19.63 -7.73
CA ARG A 118 3.03 -20.32 -8.01
C ARG A 118 2.81 -20.62 -9.51
N MET A 119 3.58 -19.99 -10.36
CA MET A 119 3.52 -20.16 -11.82
C MET A 119 4.32 -21.37 -12.27
#